data_ac241fe9890c545a19ff3afd9503d28a
#
_entry.id   ac241fe9890c545a19ff3afd9503d28a
#
_cell.length_a   1.000
_cell.length_b   1.000
_cell.length_c   1.000
_cell.angle_alpha   90.00
_cell.angle_beta   90.00
_cell.angle_gamma   90.00
#
_symmetry.space_group_name_H-M   'P 1'
#
loop_
_entity.id
_entity.type
_entity.pdbx_description
1 polymer ?
#
loop_
_entity_poly.entity_id
_entity_poly.type
_entity_poly.pdbx_seq_one_letter_code
_entity_poly.pdbx_strand_id
1 'polypeptide(L)'
;EYVVQITGKVRKRLEGTINKSMHTGEIEIEVNTINILSKANTPVFPIDEYQEVNEDVRLKNRVLDLRRPEMNERIITRSKITSLIRNFLDDNDFNEIETPILTKATPEGARDYILPSRVQPGSFYALPQSPQLFKQLLMIGGLNKYYQIARCFRDEDLRADRQPEFT
;
A
#
# COMPACT_ATOMS: atom_id res chain seq x y z
N GLU A 1 -14.11 -4.33 -19.45
CA GLU A 1 -13.02 -5.26 -19.09
C GLU A 1 -13.41 -6.73 -19.26
N TYR A 2 -13.91 -7.09 -20.43
CA TYR A 2 -14.22 -8.50 -20.72
C TYR A 2 -12.93 -9.31 -20.85
N VAL A 3 -12.95 -10.55 -20.38
CA VAL A 3 -11.92 -11.53 -20.71
C VAL A 3 -12.33 -12.21 -22.01
N VAL A 4 -11.46 -12.12 -23.02
CA VAL A 4 -11.75 -12.64 -24.35
C VAL A 4 -10.65 -13.58 -24.80
N GLN A 5 -11.03 -14.59 -25.57
CA GLN A 5 -10.13 -15.45 -26.33
C GLN A 5 -10.23 -15.06 -27.80
N ILE A 6 -9.09 -14.78 -28.40
CA ILE A 6 -9.04 -14.34 -29.79
C ILE A 6 -8.19 -15.34 -30.59
N THR A 7 -8.71 -15.74 -31.75
CA THR A 7 -7.95 -16.45 -32.79
C THR A 7 -7.81 -15.53 -33.98
N GLY A 8 -6.60 -15.31 -34.46
CA GLY A 8 -6.34 -14.38 -35.53
C GLY A 8 -4.91 -14.41 -36.02
N LYS A 9 -4.58 -13.51 -36.94
CA LYS A 9 -3.26 -13.35 -37.53
C LYS A 9 -2.59 -12.09 -37.02
N VAL A 10 -1.38 -12.22 -36.50
CA VAL A 10 -0.58 -11.06 -36.09
C VAL A 10 -0.05 -10.38 -37.34
N ARG A 11 -0.22 -9.06 -37.43
CA ARG A 11 0.33 -8.21 -38.49
C ARG A 11 0.94 -6.92 -37.95
N LYS A 12 1.77 -6.26 -38.73
CA LYS A 12 2.25 -4.91 -38.41
C LYS A 12 1.09 -3.92 -38.52
N ARG A 13 1.05 -2.95 -37.62
CA ARG A 13 0.13 -1.80 -37.75
C ARG A 13 0.50 -0.95 -38.98
N LEU A 14 -0.50 -0.32 -39.56
CA LEU A 14 -0.30 0.63 -40.64
C LEU A 14 0.45 1.87 -40.14
N GLU A 15 1.22 2.51 -41.01
CA GLU A 15 1.86 3.79 -40.70
C GLU A 15 0.80 4.80 -40.23
N GLY A 16 1.06 5.47 -39.10
CA GLY A 16 0.11 6.39 -38.46
C GLY A 16 -0.80 5.76 -37.39
N THR A 17 -0.90 4.42 -37.29
CA THR A 17 -1.67 3.73 -36.23
C THR A 17 -0.77 3.09 -35.17
N ILE A 18 0.56 3.26 -35.30
CA ILE A 18 1.53 2.75 -34.32
C ILE A 18 1.37 3.50 -32.99
N ASN A 19 1.14 2.74 -31.93
CA ASN A 19 1.04 3.32 -30.58
C ASN A 19 2.36 3.16 -29.83
N LYS A 20 3.16 4.22 -29.79
CA LYS A 20 4.49 4.24 -29.14
C LYS A 20 4.42 4.12 -27.60
N SER A 21 3.26 4.30 -26.99
CA SER A 21 3.08 4.16 -25.52
C SER A 21 2.86 2.71 -25.08
N MET A 22 2.65 1.79 -26.04
CA MET A 22 2.46 0.36 -25.77
C MET A 22 3.69 -0.43 -26.18
N HIS A 23 4.12 -1.36 -25.35
CA HIS A 23 5.26 -2.26 -25.65
C HIS A 23 5.05 -3.07 -26.95
N THR A 24 3.81 -3.44 -27.26
CA THR A 24 3.42 -4.18 -28.49
C THR A 24 2.73 -3.27 -29.51
N GLY A 25 2.94 -1.97 -29.44
CA GLY A 25 2.20 -0.98 -30.22
C GLY A 25 2.51 -0.95 -31.71
N GLU A 26 3.52 -1.70 -32.18
CA GLU A 26 3.86 -1.85 -33.61
C GLU A 26 3.06 -2.96 -34.30
N ILE A 27 2.41 -3.82 -33.53
CA ILE A 27 1.67 -4.97 -34.05
C ILE A 27 0.19 -4.89 -33.65
N GLU A 28 -0.63 -5.59 -34.39
CA GLU A 28 -2.06 -5.79 -34.10
C GLU A 28 -2.48 -7.20 -34.50
N ILE A 29 -3.64 -7.64 -34.01
CA ILE A 29 -4.21 -8.93 -34.35
C ILE A 29 -5.41 -8.71 -35.28
N GLU A 30 -5.34 -9.24 -36.50
CA GLU A 30 -6.48 -9.37 -37.39
C GLU A 30 -7.33 -10.56 -36.89
N VAL A 31 -8.46 -10.23 -36.30
CA VAL A 31 -9.28 -11.20 -35.56
C VAL A 31 -10.14 -12.03 -36.54
N ASN A 32 -10.01 -13.36 -36.49
CA ASN A 32 -10.89 -14.28 -37.20
C ASN A 32 -12.09 -14.68 -36.34
N THR A 33 -11.83 -15.03 -35.08
CA THR A 33 -12.88 -15.38 -34.12
C THR A 33 -12.61 -14.76 -32.76
N ILE A 34 -13.69 -14.34 -32.08
CA ILE A 34 -13.64 -13.85 -30.71
C ILE A 34 -14.64 -14.64 -29.85
N ASN A 35 -14.15 -15.12 -28.71
CA ASN A 35 -14.95 -15.83 -27.74
C ASN A 35 -14.88 -15.10 -26.40
N ILE A 36 -16.02 -14.73 -25.84
CA ILE A 36 -16.09 -14.04 -24.55
C ILE A 36 -16.06 -15.09 -23.44
N LEU A 37 -14.96 -15.16 -22.70
CA LEU A 37 -14.77 -16.09 -21.57
C LEU A 37 -15.44 -15.57 -20.30
N SER A 38 -15.39 -14.26 -20.06
CA SER A 38 -16.03 -13.63 -18.91
C SER A 38 -16.46 -12.21 -19.25
N LYS A 39 -17.65 -11.84 -18.85
CA LYS A 39 -18.17 -10.48 -18.95
C LYS A 39 -17.89 -9.73 -17.66
N ALA A 40 -17.63 -8.43 -17.76
CA ALA A 40 -17.46 -7.53 -16.64
C ALA A 40 -18.54 -6.44 -16.66
N ASN A 41 -18.94 -5.98 -15.48
CA ASN A 41 -19.74 -4.77 -15.36
C ASN A 41 -18.86 -3.55 -15.65
N THR A 42 -19.47 -2.46 -16.10
CA THR A 42 -18.76 -1.20 -16.31
C THR A 42 -18.17 -0.70 -14.98
N PRO A 43 -16.86 -0.42 -14.93
CA PRO A 43 -16.24 0.16 -13.74
C PRO A 43 -16.87 1.51 -13.36
N VAL A 44 -16.86 1.83 -12.06
CA VAL A 44 -17.42 3.09 -11.53
C VAL A 44 -16.65 4.32 -12.05
N PHE A 45 -15.39 4.14 -12.39
CA PHE A 45 -14.51 5.13 -13.04
C PHE A 45 -13.50 4.42 -13.94
N PRO A 46 -12.94 5.13 -14.96
CA PRO A 46 -11.91 4.56 -15.83
C PRO A 46 -10.64 4.22 -15.03
N ILE A 47 -9.98 3.13 -15.44
CA ILE A 47 -8.74 2.65 -14.79
C ILE A 47 -7.52 3.01 -15.64
N ASP A 48 -7.67 3.04 -16.94
CA ASP A 48 -6.62 3.21 -17.96
C ASP A 48 -6.38 4.67 -18.37
N GLU A 49 -7.29 5.56 -18.02
CA GLU A 49 -7.18 6.98 -18.29
C GLU A 49 -7.16 7.79 -17.01
N TYR A 50 -6.36 8.86 -16.99
CA TYR A 50 -6.40 9.79 -15.86
C TYR A 50 -7.73 10.53 -15.84
N GLN A 51 -8.46 10.39 -14.76
CA GLN A 51 -9.65 11.16 -14.46
C GLN A 51 -9.63 11.57 -12.98
N GLU A 52 -9.96 12.82 -12.72
CA GLU A 52 -10.17 13.27 -11.35
C GLU A 52 -11.44 12.63 -10.80
N VAL A 53 -11.29 11.83 -9.76
CA VAL A 53 -12.39 11.11 -9.10
C VAL A 53 -12.41 11.50 -7.64
N ASN A 54 -13.62 11.81 -7.13
CA ASN A 54 -13.82 12.14 -5.73
C ASN A 54 -13.26 11.06 -4.80
N GLU A 55 -12.61 11.47 -3.72
CA GLU A 55 -11.94 10.57 -2.78
C GLU A 55 -12.90 9.54 -2.16
N ASP A 56 -14.10 9.93 -1.78
CA ASP A 56 -15.09 9.02 -1.22
C ASP A 56 -15.46 7.88 -2.18
N VAL A 57 -15.58 8.19 -3.49
CA VAL A 57 -15.85 7.19 -4.54
C VAL A 57 -14.66 6.25 -4.70
N ARG A 58 -13.44 6.78 -4.66
CA ARG A 58 -12.21 5.99 -4.74
C ARG A 58 -12.05 5.06 -3.55
N LEU A 59 -12.29 5.55 -2.33
CA LEU A 59 -12.19 4.76 -1.10
C LEU A 59 -13.24 3.65 -1.05
N LYS A 60 -14.48 3.92 -1.49
CA LYS A 60 -15.53 2.89 -1.60
C LYS A 60 -15.20 1.80 -2.63
N ASN A 61 -14.43 2.14 -3.65
CA ASN A 61 -14.04 1.24 -4.73
C ASN A 61 -12.51 1.02 -4.75
N ARG A 62 -11.92 0.79 -3.58
CA ARG A 62 -10.47 0.82 -3.38
C ARG A 62 -9.70 -0.18 -4.26
N VAL A 63 -10.27 -1.34 -4.54
CA VAL A 63 -9.65 -2.34 -5.42
C VAL A 63 -9.49 -1.81 -6.85
N LEU A 64 -10.48 -1.06 -7.35
CA LEU A 64 -10.40 -0.41 -8.66
C LEU A 64 -9.42 0.76 -8.63
N ASP A 65 -9.43 1.57 -7.57
CA ASP A 65 -8.52 2.70 -7.41
C ASP A 65 -7.05 2.26 -7.37
N LEU A 66 -6.74 1.13 -6.73
CA LEU A 66 -5.39 0.55 -6.70
C LEU A 66 -4.89 0.06 -8.07
N ARG A 67 -5.79 -0.20 -9.02
CA ARG A 67 -5.43 -0.56 -10.40
C ARG A 67 -5.06 0.63 -11.26
N ARG A 68 -5.38 1.84 -10.83
CA ARG A 68 -4.99 3.07 -11.53
C ARG A 68 -3.48 3.26 -11.47
N PRO A 69 -2.84 3.66 -12.59
CA PRO A 69 -1.39 3.81 -12.66
C PRO A 69 -0.82 4.68 -11.55
N GLU A 70 -1.47 5.81 -11.24
CA GLU A 70 -1.01 6.77 -10.23
C GLU A 70 -1.01 6.18 -8.81
N MET A 71 -2.03 5.39 -8.49
CA MET A 71 -2.11 4.74 -7.16
C MET A 71 -1.14 3.58 -7.05
N ASN A 72 -1.01 2.81 -8.12
CA ASN A 72 -0.05 1.72 -8.19
C ASN A 72 1.39 2.25 -8.05
N GLU A 73 1.74 3.32 -8.76
CA GLU A 73 3.05 3.97 -8.67
C GLU A 73 3.35 4.47 -7.25
N ARG A 74 2.38 5.08 -6.55
CA ARG A 74 2.55 5.52 -5.16
C ARG A 74 2.90 4.36 -4.23
N ILE A 75 2.21 3.23 -4.36
CA ILE A 75 2.49 2.04 -3.54
C ILE A 75 3.87 1.46 -3.85
N ILE A 76 4.22 1.36 -5.13
CA ILE A 76 5.54 0.89 -5.56
C ILE A 76 6.65 1.84 -5.07
N THR A 77 6.44 3.15 -5.19
CA THR A 77 7.39 4.15 -4.71
C THR A 77 7.61 4.05 -3.20
N ARG A 78 6.53 3.90 -2.42
CA ARG A 78 6.65 3.65 -0.97
C ARG A 78 7.49 2.40 -0.68
N SER A 79 7.26 1.30 -1.40
CA SER A 79 8.04 0.06 -1.25
C SER A 79 9.52 0.27 -1.55
N LYS A 80 9.85 1.00 -2.63
CA LYS A 80 11.22 1.33 -2.99
C LYS A 80 11.91 2.20 -1.93
N ILE A 81 11.23 3.23 -1.42
CA ILE A 81 11.76 4.10 -0.35
C ILE A 81 12.05 3.27 0.90
N THR A 82 11.12 2.41 1.30
CA THR A 82 11.30 1.51 2.46
C THR A 82 12.53 0.62 2.29
N SER A 83 12.71 0.03 1.10
CA SER A 83 13.89 -0.81 0.79
C SER A 83 15.19 -0.01 0.81
N LEU A 84 15.19 1.23 0.28
CA LEU A 84 16.36 2.11 0.30
C LEU A 84 16.75 2.49 1.73
N ILE A 85 15.78 2.80 2.60
CA ILE A 85 16.04 3.11 4.01
C ILE A 85 16.67 1.90 4.71
N ARG A 86 16.13 0.69 4.50
CA ARG A 86 16.67 -0.55 5.07
C ARG A 86 18.11 -0.77 4.63
N ASN A 87 18.36 -0.77 3.34
CA ASN A 87 19.72 -0.99 2.79
C ASN A 87 20.70 0.05 3.36
N PHE A 88 20.31 1.33 3.38
CA PHE A 88 21.18 2.38 3.93
C PHE A 88 21.52 2.16 5.40
N LEU A 89 20.56 1.75 6.22
CA LEU A 89 20.77 1.50 7.65
C LEU A 89 21.57 0.21 7.88
N ASP A 90 21.28 -0.85 7.12
CA ASP A 90 22.02 -2.12 7.17
C ASP A 90 23.49 -1.92 6.78
N ASP A 91 23.77 -1.14 5.73
CA ASP A 91 25.12 -0.79 5.29
C ASP A 91 25.90 0.05 6.33
N ASN A 92 25.20 0.65 7.29
CA ASN A 92 25.77 1.40 8.40
C ASN A 92 25.74 0.62 9.73
N ASP A 93 25.59 -0.68 9.68
CA ASP A 93 25.55 -1.62 10.82
C ASP A 93 24.37 -1.40 11.79
N PHE A 94 23.27 -0.80 11.36
CA PHE A 94 22.05 -0.78 12.14
C PHE A 94 21.29 -2.08 12.00
N ASN A 95 20.62 -2.53 13.06
CA ASN A 95 19.82 -3.74 13.07
C ASN A 95 18.33 -3.40 13.09
N GLU A 96 17.55 -3.98 12.17
CA GLU A 96 16.10 -3.88 12.22
C GLU A 96 15.54 -4.79 13.31
N ILE A 97 14.87 -4.22 14.30
CA ILE A 97 14.30 -4.98 15.42
C ILE A 97 12.82 -4.63 15.56
N GLU A 98 11.98 -5.64 15.42
CA GLU A 98 10.55 -5.51 15.67
C GLU A 98 10.24 -5.47 17.15
N THR A 99 9.33 -4.57 17.54
CA THR A 99 8.85 -4.43 18.91
C THR A 99 7.37 -4.82 19.00
N PRO A 100 6.88 -5.23 20.18
CA PRO A 100 5.50 -5.61 20.36
C PRO A 100 4.51 -4.50 19.99
N ILE A 101 3.41 -4.86 19.34
CA ILE A 101 2.27 -3.97 19.03
C ILE A 101 1.22 -4.04 20.15
N LEU A 102 1.00 -5.22 20.77
CA LEU A 102 0.13 -5.34 21.93
C LEU A 102 0.94 -5.03 23.18
N THR A 103 0.72 -3.85 23.77
CA THR A 103 1.49 -3.32 24.89
C THR A 103 0.59 -2.92 26.05
N LYS A 104 1.18 -2.39 27.10
CA LYS A 104 0.45 -1.61 28.11
C LYS A 104 0.30 -0.17 27.63
N ALA A 105 -0.73 0.52 28.13
CA ALA A 105 -0.85 1.96 27.94
C ALA A 105 0.40 2.68 28.44
N THR A 106 0.90 3.62 27.66
CA THR A 106 2.05 4.44 27.99
C THR A 106 1.62 5.91 28.14
N PRO A 107 2.19 6.65 29.09
CA PRO A 107 1.85 8.06 29.30
C PRO A 107 2.51 8.95 28.25
N GLU A 108 2.25 8.68 26.96
CA GLU A 108 2.66 9.51 25.84
C GLU A 108 1.55 10.52 25.53
N GLY A 109 1.83 11.62 24.89
CA GLY A 109 0.94 12.78 24.81
C GLY A 109 -0.43 12.60 24.14
N ALA A 110 -0.65 11.53 23.36
CA ALA A 110 -1.91 11.21 22.69
C ALA A 110 -2.76 10.22 23.51
N ARG A 111 -3.99 9.99 23.08
CA ARG A 111 -4.82 8.90 23.64
C ARG A 111 -4.44 7.58 22.96
N ASP A 112 -4.41 6.52 23.78
CA ASP A 112 -4.14 5.16 23.32
C ASP A 112 -5.42 4.51 22.77
N TYR A 113 -5.29 3.70 21.74
CA TYR A 113 -6.30 2.70 21.39
C TYR A 113 -6.22 1.55 22.39
N ILE A 114 -7.31 1.24 23.06
CA ILE A 114 -7.40 0.22 24.12
C ILE A 114 -8.16 -0.99 23.60
N LEU A 115 -7.59 -2.19 23.79
CA LEU A 115 -8.21 -3.46 23.41
C LEU A 115 -8.49 -4.31 24.64
N PRO A 116 -9.73 -4.72 24.90
CA PRO A 116 -10.05 -5.59 26.02
C PRO A 116 -9.45 -7.00 25.83
N SER A 117 -8.89 -7.55 26.91
CA SER A 117 -8.43 -8.94 26.92
C SER A 117 -9.63 -9.90 27.07
N ARG A 118 -9.73 -10.88 26.17
CA ARG A 118 -10.73 -11.95 26.29
C ARG A 118 -10.35 -12.99 27.31
N VAL A 119 -9.06 -13.16 27.58
CA VAL A 119 -8.52 -14.18 28.48
C VAL A 119 -8.51 -13.72 29.95
N GLN A 120 -8.31 -12.40 30.14
CA GLN A 120 -8.25 -11.81 31.48
C GLN A 120 -9.31 -10.71 31.60
N PRO A 121 -10.49 -11.02 32.18
CA PRO A 121 -11.56 -10.04 32.37
C PRO A 121 -11.08 -8.83 33.18
N GLY A 122 -11.44 -7.63 32.72
CA GLY A 122 -11.03 -6.37 33.37
C GLY A 122 -9.62 -5.87 32.98
N SER A 123 -8.87 -6.62 32.16
CA SER A 123 -7.56 -6.23 31.69
C SER A 123 -7.63 -5.76 30.23
N PHE A 124 -6.73 -4.86 29.86
CA PHE A 124 -6.67 -4.24 28.52
C PHE A 124 -5.23 -4.23 27.99
N TYR A 125 -5.13 -4.37 26.68
CA TYR A 125 -3.94 -4.00 25.92
C TYR A 125 -4.09 -2.60 25.37
N ALA A 126 -2.98 -1.97 25.03
CA ALA A 126 -2.95 -0.72 24.26
C ALA A 126 -2.14 -0.90 22.98
N LEU A 127 -2.49 -0.15 21.94
CA LEU A 127 -1.68 -0.05 20.71
C LEU A 127 -0.65 1.07 20.90
N PRO A 128 0.61 0.88 20.44
CA PRO A 128 1.68 1.83 20.71
C PRO A 128 1.49 3.12 19.93
N GLN A 129 1.64 4.25 20.58
CA GLN A 129 1.71 5.57 19.93
C GLN A 129 3.05 5.78 19.24
N SER A 130 4.09 5.18 19.77
CA SER A 130 5.44 5.12 19.22
C SER A 130 6.22 3.96 19.87
N PRO A 131 7.32 3.48 19.28
CA PRO A 131 8.19 2.48 19.90
C PRO A 131 9.21 3.09 20.89
N GLN A 132 8.97 4.29 21.43
CA GLN A 132 9.94 5.05 22.20
C GLN A 132 10.43 4.30 23.46
N LEU A 133 9.54 3.66 24.21
CA LEU A 133 9.90 2.89 25.40
C LEU A 133 10.80 1.70 25.04
N PHE A 134 10.41 0.96 24.00
CA PHE A 134 11.21 -0.19 23.53
C PHE A 134 12.56 0.24 22.98
N LYS A 135 12.61 1.36 22.25
CA LYS A 135 13.86 1.94 21.76
C LYS A 135 14.83 2.21 22.93
N GLN A 136 14.37 2.81 24.00
CA GLN A 136 15.20 3.07 25.18
C GLN A 136 15.66 1.75 25.82
N LEU A 137 14.79 0.77 25.98
CA LEU A 137 15.13 -0.54 26.55
C LEU A 137 16.16 -1.29 25.67
N LEU A 138 16.02 -1.26 24.37
CA LEU A 138 16.97 -1.87 23.43
C LEU A 138 18.36 -1.20 23.54
N MET A 139 18.41 0.13 23.61
CA MET A 139 19.67 0.87 23.77
C MET A 139 20.33 0.55 25.11
N ILE A 140 19.59 0.51 26.21
CA ILE A 140 20.09 0.10 27.55
C ILE A 140 20.55 -1.37 27.52
N GLY A 141 19.86 -2.21 26.76
CA GLY A 141 20.22 -3.63 26.56
C GLY A 141 21.46 -3.86 25.68
N GLY A 142 22.11 -2.79 25.20
CA GLY A 142 23.36 -2.87 24.45
C GLY A 142 23.20 -2.85 22.91
N LEU A 143 21.98 -2.69 22.39
CA LEU A 143 21.71 -2.56 20.94
C LEU A 143 21.87 -1.10 20.50
N ASN A 144 23.10 -0.66 20.39
CA ASN A 144 23.43 0.75 20.16
C ASN A 144 23.04 1.26 18.78
N LYS A 145 22.99 0.37 17.77
CA LYS A 145 22.59 0.68 16.41
C LYS A 145 21.33 -0.11 16.08
N TYR A 146 20.19 0.50 16.29
CA TYR A 146 18.88 -0.09 16.09
C TYR A 146 18.02 0.81 15.22
N TYR A 147 17.19 0.23 14.40
CA TYR A 147 16.08 0.92 13.73
C TYR A 147 14.85 0.04 13.64
N GLN A 148 13.72 0.66 13.35
CA GLN A 148 12.48 -0.02 13.07
C GLN A 148 11.58 0.85 12.18
N ILE A 149 10.98 0.24 11.19
CA ILE A 149 9.86 0.84 10.45
C ILE A 149 8.60 0.45 11.21
N ALA A 150 8.22 1.31 12.16
CA ALA A 150 7.20 0.99 13.14
C ALA A 150 5.81 1.45 12.71
N ARG A 151 4.82 0.62 13.01
CA ARG A 151 3.41 0.98 12.93
C ARG A 151 2.97 1.61 14.24
N CYS A 152 2.43 2.82 14.16
CA CYS A 152 2.02 3.64 15.29
C CYS A 152 0.53 3.97 15.20
N PHE A 153 -0.10 4.15 16.37
CA PHE A 153 -1.53 4.36 16.50
C PHE A 153 -1.80 5.53 17.45
N ARG A 154 -2.68 6.44 17.07
CA ARG A 154 -3.08 7.56 17.94
C ARG A 154 -4.58 7.82 17.81
N ASP A 155 -5.28 7.78 18.94
CA ASP A 155 -6.70 8.11 19.02
C ASP A 155 -6.88 9.60 19.26
N GLU A 156 -6.57 10.39 18.22
CA GLU A 156 -6.66 11.84 18.21
C GLU A 156 -7.68 12.31 17.16
N ASP A 157 -8.01 13.59 17.20
CA ASP A 157 -8.88 14.21 16.19
C ASP A 157 -8.25 14.11 14.81
N LEU A 158 -8.98 13.49 13.89
CA LEU A 158 -8.54 13.29 12.51
C LEU A 158 -8.48 14.63 11.78
N ARG A 159 -7.44 14.79 11.00
CA ARG A 159 -7.27 15.90 10.04
C ARG A 159 -7.04 15.34 8.65
N ALA A 160 -7.14 16.17 7.63
CA ALA A 160 -6.94 15.72 6.24
C ALA A 160 -5.58 15.02 5.99
N ASP A 161 -4.56 15.35 6.76
CA ASP A 161 -3.19 14.85 6.68
C ASP A 161 -2.83 13.83 7.78
N ARG A 162 -3.78 13.46 8.66
CA ARG A 162 -3.55 12.56 9.79
C ARG A 162 -4.47 11.37 9.76
N GLN A 163 -3.87 10.20 9.91
CA GLN A 163 -4.57 8.93 10.03
C GLN A 163 -4.36 8.35 11.45
N PRO A 164 -5.35 7.60 11.98
CA PRO A 164 -5.22 6.96 13.31
C PRO A 164 -4.12 5.90 13.35
N GLU A 165 -3.78 5.32 12.21
CA GLU A 165 -2.70 4.38 12.00
C GLU A 165 -1.74 4.93 10.94
N PHE A 166 -0.44 4.94 11.26
CA PHE A 166 0.61 5.43 10.37
C PHE A 166 1.93 4.68 10.60
N THR A 167 2.82 4.81 9.63
CA THR A 167 4.16 4.24 9.68
C THR A 167 5.17 5.36 9.60
#